data_c547eb9fb3d9bdfbeb75800daf9dcfbf
#
_entry.id   c547eb9fb3d9bdfbeb75800daf9dcfbf
#
_cell.length_a   1.000
_cell.length_b   1.000
_cell.length_c   1.000
_cell.angle_alpha   90.00
_cell.angle_beta   90.00
_cell.angle_gamma   90.00
#
_symmetry.space_group_name_H-M   'P 1'
#
loop_
_entity.id
_entity.type
_entity.pdbx_description
1 polymer ?
#
loop_
_entity_poly.entity_id
_entity_poly.type
_entity_poly.pdbx_seq_one_letter_code
_entity_poly.pdbx_strand_id
1 'polypeptide(L)'
;RIYNYYLFPEVKTGYLQMEYVDGTTIDKFEPTPWGKDWNDIFREVISAFEYLEQHNILHRDIRPANILIDKNENAKIIDFGFGKHLESTSKDENSIVLNWPATEMPDEVKLSGDYNEQTEIYFVGILFEHLLKEDTLDFQFHHIIEKMVKVDPHQRYVSFHDITNDISAGVMSQINFSNRQKEIYRHFADILSSHINHYLNKYSPINNISVTLSRLEEFIKSSSLEYYVQNNTKLIDCFISCDYNYNAQRDIDVQSVIDFYKMVTSLSPSKQKVLFDNIYGRLSTISVQINDDELPF
;
A
#
# COMPACT_ATOMS: atom_id res chain seq x y z
N ARG A 1 -9.28 13.67 18.52
CA ARG A 1 -10.09 13.35 19.72
C ARG A 1 -10.68 14.62 20.29
N ILE A 2 -11.99 14.61 20.68
CA ILE A 2 -12.65 15.69 21.42
C ILE A 2 -12.51 15.39 22.90
N TYR A 3 -12.06 16.37 23.68
CA TYR A 3 -11.89 16.26 25.12
C TYR A 3 -13.05 16.87 25.88
N ASN A 4 -13.50 18.08 25.45
CA ASN A 4 -14.51 18.83 26.17
C ASN A 4 -15.26 19.79 25.25
N TYR A 5 -16.45 20.17 25.68
CA TYR A 5 -17.30 21.14 25.01
C TYR A 5 -17.88 22.12 26.02
N TYR A 6 -17.70 23.41 25.76
CA TYR A 6 -18.16 24.50 26.64
C TYR A 6 -19.15 25.37 25.88
N LEU A 7 -20.34 25.51 26.36
CA LEU A 7 -21.42 26.29 25.78
C LEU A 7 -21.72 27.52 26.60
N PHE A 8 -21.79 28.70 25.97
CA PHE A 8 -22.15 29.98 26.57
C PHE A 8 -23.35 30.56 25.81
N PRO A 9 -24.58 30.11 26.11
CA PRO A 9 -25.80 30.49 25.38
C PRO A 9 -26.08 32.00 25.40
N GLU A 10 -25.72 32.68 26.47
CA GLU A 10 -25.94 34.10 26.66
C GLU A 10 -25.21 34.96 25.61
N VAL A 11 -24.04 34.50 25.18
CA VAL A 11 -23.23 35.16 24.13
C VAL A 11 -23.22 34.37 22.81
N LYS A 12 -24.08 33.36 22.68
CA LYS A 12 -24.21 32.48 21.50
C LYS A 12 -22.87 31.93 21.04
N THR A 13 -22.01 31.53 22.01
CA THR A 13 -20.65 31.05 21.71
C THR A 13 -20.43 29.67 22.34
N GLY A 14 -19.73 28.82 21.61
CA GLY A 14 -19.27 27.53 22.13
C GLY A 14 -17.77 27.36 21.86
N TYR A 15 -17.10 26.67 22.75
CA TYR A 15 -15.69 26.27 22.60
C TYR A 15 -15.58 24.76 22.60
N LEU A 16 -14.82 24.24 21.65
CA LEU A 16 -14.50 22.82 21.56
C LEU A 16 -13.03 22.62 21.92
N GLN A 17 -12.78 21.84 22.97
CA GLN A 17 -11.44 21.41 23.33
C GLN A 17 -11.15 20.08 22.67
N MET A 18 -10.20 20.05 21.75
CA MET A 18 -9.86 18.89 20.95
C MET A 18 -8.36 18.63 20.94
N GLU A 19 -7.98 17.45 20.52
CA GLU A 19 -6.58 17.07 20.28
C GLU A 19 -5.95 18.03 19.27
N TYR A 20 -4.76 18.50 19.60
CA TYR A 20 -3.94 19.22 18.64
C TYR A 20 -3.23 18.19 17.75
N VAL A 21 -3.43 18.29 16.45
CA VAL A 21 -2.76 17.46 15.46
C VAL A 21 -1.50 18.16 15.01
N ASP A 22 -0.35 17.66 15.41
CA ASP A 22 0.96 18.15 14.96
C ASP A 22 1.25 17.54 13.59
N GLY A 23 0.99 18.31 12.54
CA GLY A 23 1.10 17.84 11.16
C GLY A 23 0.88 18.95 10.13
N THR A 24 0.86 18.56 8.87
CA THR A 24 0.61 19.44 7.71
C THR A 24 -0.69 19.07 7.02
N THR A 25 -1.24 19.96 6.23
CA THR A 25 -2.40 19.67 5.38
C THR A 25 -2.00 18.70 4.26
N ILE A 26 -2.94 17.87 3.83
CA ILE A 26 -2.68 16.79 2.85
C ILE A 26 -2.07 17.29 1.53
N ASP A 27 -2.40 18.50 1.10
CA ASP A 27 -1.82 19.12 -0.11
C ASP A 27 -0.35 19.52 0.01
N LYS A 28 0.19 19.50 1.25
CA LYS A 28 1.61 19.75 1.54
C LYS A 28 2.37 18.48 1.90
N PHE A 29 1.70 17.34 1.86
CA PHE A 29 2.33 16.07 2.11
C PHE A 29 3.21 15.67 0.92
N GLU A 30 4.47 15.35 1.21
CA GLU A 30 5.43 14.81 0.25
C GLU A 30 5.89 13.43 0.74
N PRO A 31 5.58 12.35 0.00
CA PRO A 31 6.05 11.01 0.34
C PRO A 31 7.57 10.93 0.42
N THR A 32 8.08 10.25 1.43
CA THR A 32 9.50 10.00 1.59
C THR A 32 9.84 8.53 1.25
N PRO A 33 11.08 8.21 0.85
CA PRO A 33 11.46 6.83 0.47
C PRO A 33 11.27 5.78 1.58
N TRP A 34 11.15 6.21 2.82
CA TRP A 34 11.05 5.35 4.01
C TRP A 34 9.73 5.53 4.77
N GLY A 35 8.89 6.45 4.31
CA GLY A 35 7.59 6.78 4.90
C GLY A 35 6.44 6.17 4.12
N LYS A 36 5.22 6.66 4.45
CA LYS A 36 4.01 6.31 3.72
C LYS A 36 4.00 6.95 2.34
N ASP A 37 3.47 6.22 1.38
CA ASP A 37 3.22 6.72 0.03
C ASP A 37 1.76 7.20 -0.14
N TRP A 38 1.43 7.70 -1.35
CA TRP A 38 0.07 8.12 -1.68
C TRP A 38 -0.94 6.97 -1.66
N ASN A 39 -0.51 5.71 -1.85
CA ASN A 39 -1.39 4.56 -1.72
C ASN A 39 -1.81 4.34 -0.26
N ASP A 40 -0.89 4.52 0.68
CA ASP A 40 -1.16 4.39 2.11
C ASP A 40 -2.08 5.50 2.59
N ILE A 41 -1.80 6.76 2.21
CA ILE A 41 -2.64 7.91 2.57
C ILE A 41 -4.06 7.77 1.98
N PHE A 42 -4.18 7.31 0.73
CA PHE A 42 -5.48 7.06 0.12
C PHE A 42 -6.29 6.03 0.92
N ARG A 43 -5.68 4.88 1.27
CA ARG A 43 -6.34 3.84 2.07
C ARG A 43 -6.81 4.37 3.42
N GLU A 44 -5.99 5.18 4.11
CA GLU A 44 -6.35 5.74 5.41
C GLU A 44 -7.52 6.71 5.30
N VAL A 45 -7.53 7.58 4.29
CA VAL A 45 -8.64 8.51 4.06
C VAL A 45 -9.92 7.74 3.73
N ILE A 46 -9.88 6.75 2.82
CA ILE A 46 -11.03 5.90 2.50
C ILE A 46 -11.54 5.19 3.75
N SER A 47 -10.66 4.59 4.56
CA SER A 47 -11.04 3.93 5.81
C SER A 47 -11.69 4.87 6.82
N ALA A 48 -11.21 6.12 6.90
CA ALA A 48 -11.81 7.12 7.78
C ALA A 48 -13.22 7.52 7.32
N PHE A 49 -13.43 7.69 6.01
CA PHE A 49 -14.78 7.97 5.48
C PHE A 49 -15.71 6.76 5.57
N GLU A 50 -15.21 5.53 5.40
CA GLU A 50 -15.99 4.31 5.67
C GLU A 50 -16.44 4.26 7.14
N TYR A 51 -15.58 4.65 8.07
CA TYR A 51 -15.96 4.75 9.49
C TYR A 51 -17.07 5.79 9.73
N LEU A 52 -17.01 6.95 9.08
CA LEU A 52 -18.05 7.97 9.14
C LEU A 52 -19.39 7.45 8.58
N GLU A 53 -19.35 6.80 7.42
CA GLU A 53 -20.50 6.16 6.78
C GLU A 53 -21.17 5.15 7.71
N GLN A 54 -20.39 4.24 8.34
CA GLN A 54 -20.89 3.25 9.31
C GLN A 54 -21.58 3.89 10.53
N HIS A 55 -21.28 5.15 10.84
CA HIS A 55 -21.89 5.92 11.93
C HIS A 55 -22.94 6.91 11.43
N ASN A 56 -23.35 6.83 10.16
CA ASN A 56 -24.32 7.73 9.53
C ASN A 56 -23.91 9.22 9.63
N ILE A 57 -22.63 9.52 9.49
CA ILE A 57 -22.08 10.88 9.58
C ILE A 57 -21.56 11.29 8.21
N LEU A 58 -22.06 12.42 7.70
CA LEU A 58 -21.52 13.11 6.54
C LEU A 58 -20.62 14.25 7.00
N HIS A 59 -19.45 14.40 6.39
CA HIS A 59 -18.49 15.45 6.74
C HIS A 59 -18.87 16.82 6.15
N ARG A 60 -19.24 16.86 4.86
CA ARG A 60 -19.79 18.00 4.12
C ARG A 60 -18.84 19.17 3.85
N ASP A 61 -17.58 19.10 4.27
CA ASP A 61 -16.54 20.10 3.96
C ASP A 61 -15.22 19.40 3.61
N ILE A 62 -15.26 18.58 2.54
CA ILE A 62 -14.10 17.82 2.07
C ILE A 62 -13.19 18.75 1.27
N ARG A 63 -12.04 19.09 1.84
CA ARG A 63 -11.01 19.95 1.23
C ARG A 63 -9.64 19.67 1.86
N PRO A 64 -8.54 20.04 1.19
CA PRO A 64 -7.19 19.78 1.70
C PRO A 64 -6.94 20.28 3.13
N ALA A 65 -7.50 21.45 3.48
CA ALA A 65 -7.33 22.06 4.80
C ALA A 65 -7.93 21.21 5.94
N ASN A 66 -8.89 20.31 5.65
CA ASN A 66 -9.60 19.53 6.62
C ASN A 66 -9.07 18.08 6.75
N ILE A 67 -7.98 17.77 6.04
CA ILE A 67 -7.26 16.50 6.17
C ILE A 67 -5.81 16.81 6.49
N LEU A 68 -5.40 16.44 7.70
CA LEU A 68 -4.02 16.63 8.17
C LEU A 68 -3.26 15.30 8.12
N ILE A 69 -1.99 15.39 7.76
CA ILE A 69 -1.05 14.27 7.91
C ILE A 69 -0.19 14.58 9.13
N ASP A 70 -0.31 13.76 10.18
CA ASP A 70 0.43 13.94 11.41
C ASP A 70 1.92 13.57 11.25
N LYS A 71 2.73 13.84 12.27
CA LYS A 71 4.18 13.54 12.26
C LYS A 71 4.53 12.05 12.16
N ASN A 72 3.57 11.17 12.37
CA ASN A 72 3.71 9.73 12.14
C ASN A 72 3.15 9.33 10.77
N GLU A 73 2.90 10.32 9.90
CA GLU A 73 2.34 10.16 8.56
C GLU A 73 0.93 9.53 8.54
N ASN A 74 0.14 9.71 9.63
CA ASN A 74 -1.25 9.24 9.64
C ASN A 74 -2.21 10.35 9.22
N ALA A 75 -3.17 10.00 8.35
CA ALA A 75 -4.22 10.91 7.94
C ALA A 75 -5.23 11.14 9.08
N LYS A 76 -5.59 12.40 9.30
CA LYS A 76 -6.55 12.84 10.32
C LYS A 76 -7.59 13.77 9.67
N ILE A 77 -8.83 13.34 9.64
CA ILE A 77 -9.95 14.18 9.21
C ILE A 77 -10.35 15.06 10.38
N ILE A 78 -10.46 16.36 10.13
CA ILE A 78 -10.77 17.39 11.12
C ILE A 78 -11.91 18.28 10.64
N ASP A 79 -12.45 19.09 11.53
CA ASP A 79 -13.46 20.14 11.24
C ASP A 79 -14.81 19.61 10.73
N PHE A 80 -15.58 19.00 11.64
CA PHE A 80 -16.94 18.55 11.42
C PHE A 80 -17.99 19.68 11.57
N GLY A 81 -17.59 20.95 11.36
CA GLY A 81 -18.46 22.10 11.57
C GLY A 81 -19.72 22.09 10.70
N PHE A 82 -19.67 21.46 9.54
CA PHE A 82 -20.81 21.25 8.63
C PHE A 82 -21.33 19.80 8.67
N GLY A 83 -20.77 18.96 9.52
CA GLY A 83 -21.14 17.56 9.62
C GLY A 83 -22.63 17.37 9.97
N LYS A 84 -23.26 16.38 9.33
CA LYS A 84 -24.66 16.03 9.56
C LYS A 84 -24.79 14.55 9.91
N HIS A 85 -25.55 14.27 10.97
CA HIS A 85 -26.00 12.91 11.25
C HIS A 85 -27.27 12.64 10.45
N LEU A 86 -27.30 11.59 9.64
CA LEU A 86 -28.40 11.29 8.71
C LEU A 86 -29.75 11.03 9.40
N GLU A 87 -29.74 10.60 10.65
CA GLU A 87 -30.95 10.39 11.45
C GLU A 87 -31.56 11.68 12.02
N SER A 88 -30.86 12.83 11.90
CA SER A 88 -31.39 14.09 12.41
C SER A 88 -32.48 14.63 11.48
N THR A 89 -33.70 14.76 11.99
CA THR A 89 -34.90 15.20 11.27
C THR A 89 -34.98 16.69 10.95
N SER A 90 -33.90 17.46 11.16
CA SER A 90 -33.88 18.88 10.81
C SER A 90 -33.73 19.04 9.30
N LYS A 91 -34.82 19.48 8.65
CA LYS A 91 -34.79 19.98 7.28
C LYS A 91 -34.04 21.31 7.25
N ASP A 92 -32.74 21.27 7.26
CA ASP A 92 -31.94 22.45 6.93
C ASP A 92 -31.79 22.51 5.40
N GLU A 93 -32.69 23.25 4.78
CA GLU A 93 -32.77 23.45 3.32
C GLU A 93 -31.61 24.28 2.73
N ASN A 94 -30.66 24.74 3.54
CA ASN A 94 -29.59 25.64 3.11
C ASN A 94 -28.22 25.10 3.45
N SER A 95 -27.81 24.01 2.83
CA SER A 95 -26.55 23.45 3.21
C SER A 95 -25.74 22.87 2.06
N ILE A 96 -25.13 23.74 1.30
CA ILE A 96 -23.95 23.31 0.55
C ILE A 96 -23.04 24.53 0.45
N VAL A 97 -22.07 24.60 1.32
CA VAL A 97 -20.98 25.54 1.14
C VAL A 97 -19.78 24.72 0.69
N LEU A 98 -19.64 24.58 -0.59
CA LEU A 98 -18.45 24.00 -1.18
C LEU A 98 -17.47 25.12 -1.46
N ASN A 99 -16.58 25.36 -0.53
CA ASN A 99 -15.54 26.38 -0.65
C ASN A 99 -14.32 25.90 -1.44
N TRP A 100 -14.37 24.68 -1.98
CA TRP A 100 -13.26 24.14 -2.76
C TRP A 100 -13.61 24.13 -4.25
N PRO A 101 -12.68 24.48 -5.15
CA PRO A 101 -12.97 24.58 -6.57
C PRO A 101 -13.11 23.20 -7.21
N ALA A 102 -14.22 22.52 -6.94
CA ALA A 102 -14.65 21.45 -7.82
C ALA A 102 -15.12 22.09 -9.13
N THR A 103 -14.48 21.76 -10.21
CA THR A 103 -14.79 22.29 -11.54
C THR A 103 -16.17 21.86 -12.02
N GLU A 104 -16.69 20.76 -11.48
CA GLU A 104 -18.00 20.23 -11.80
C GLU A 104 -18.70 19.71 -10.54
N MET A 105 -20.00 19.95 -10.39
CA MET A 105 -20.81 19.42 -9.31
C MET A 105 -21.44 18.10 -9.74
N PRO A 106 -21.58 17.13 -8.85
CA PRO A 106 -22.27 15.87 -9.15
C PRO A 106 -23.77 16.10 -9.36
N ASP A 107 -24.41 15.21 -10.14
CA ASP A 107 -25.78 15.39 -10.61
C ASP A 107 -26.82 15.46 -9.50
N GLU A 108 -26.65 14.66 -8.42
CA GLU A 108 -27.55 14.69 -7.27
C GLU A 108 -27.57 16.05 -6.56
N VAL A 109 -26.44 16.76 -6.56
CA VAL A 109 -26.34 18.11 -6.02
C VAL A 109 -26.93 19.14 -6.98
N LYS A 110 -26.64 19.02 -8.31
CA LYS A 110 -27.13 19.94 -9.33
C LYS A 110 -28.65 19.89 -9.51
N LEU A 111 -29.21 18.68 -9.52
CA LEU A 111 -30.60 18.45 -9.91
C LEU A 111 -31.56 18.50 -8.74
N SER A 112 -31.20 17.94 -7.57
CA SER A 112 -32.09 17.86 -6.42
C SER A 112 -31.58 18.61 -5.19
N GLY A 113 -30.33 19.05 -5.18
CA GLY A 113 -29.71 19.67 -4.01
C GLY A 113 -29.39 18.64 -2.91
N ASP A 114 -29.48 17.34 -3.21
CA ASP A 114 -29.23 16.29 -2.25
C ASP A 114 -27.73 16.09 -2.04
N TYR A 115 -27.35 15.93 -0.76
CA TYR A 115 -26.00 15.60 -0.36
C TYR A 115 -26.04 14.32 0.48
N ASN A 116 -25.36 13.29 0.01
CA ASN A 116 -25.35 11.97 0.60
C ASN A 116 -23.94 11.35 0.54
N GLU A 117 -23.81 10.07 0.90
CA GLU A 117 -22.54 9.33 0.92
C GLU A 117 -21.88 9.30 -0.47
N GLN A 118 -22.66 9.12 -1.53
CA GLN A 118 -22.12 9.13 -2.89
C GLN A 118 -21.57 10.50 -3.30
N THR A 119 -22.12 11.58 -2.74
CA THR A 119 -21.59 12.93 -2.91
C THR A 119 -20.25 13.08 -2.21
N GLU A 120 -20.08 12.51 -1.01
CA GLU A 120 -18.77 12.50 -0.33
C GLU A 120 -17.74 11.66 -1.10
N ILE A 121 -18.13 10.52 -1.65
CA ILE A 121 -17.27 9.72 -2.53
C ILE A 121 -16.75 10.55 -3.71
N TYR A 122 -17.64 11.33 -4.34
CA TYR A 122 -17.24 12.22 -5.44
C TYR A 122 -16.19 13.24 -4.98
N PHE A 123 -16.42 13.94 -3.88
CA PHE A 123 -15.48 14.97 -3.42
C PHE A 123 -14.18 14.42 -2.91
N VAL A 124 -14.16 13.26 -2.27
CA VAL A 124 -12.90 12.56 -1.94
C VAL A 124 -12.14 12.16 -3.21
N GLY A 125 -12.84 11.69 -4.23
CA GLY A 125 -12.25 11.40 -5.55
C GLY A 125 -11.60 12.63 -6.18
N ILE A 126 -12.34 13.76 -6.27
CA ILE A 126 -11.83 15.04 -6.78
C ILE A 126 -10.62 15.53 -5.98
N LEU A 127 -10.64 15.38 -4.66
CA LEU A 127 -9.50 15.73 -3.81
C LEU A 127 -8.24 14.99 -4.25
N PHE A 128 -8.31 13.67 -4.38
CA PHE A 128 -7.15 12.87 -4.79
C PHE A 128 -6.75 13.10 -6.25
N GLU A 129 -7.68 13.34 -7.16
CA GLU A 129 -7.38 13.72 -8.54
C GLU A 129 -6.52 15.00 -8.60
N HIS A 130 -6.78 15.98 -7.71
CA HIS A 130 -5.98 17.21 -7.63
C HIS A 130 -4.64 17.03 -6.92
N LEU A 131 -4.56 16.12 -5.93
CA LEU A 131 -3.34 15.88 -5.16
C LEU A 131 -2.31 15.05 -5.94
N LEU A 132 -2.81 14.10 -6.75
CA LEU A 132 -1.97 13.21 -7.54
C LEU A 132 -1.60 13.94 -8.85
N LYS A 133 -0.36 14.41 -8.95
CA LYS A 133 0.19 14.96 -10.18
C LYS A 133 0.34 13.84 -11.22
N GLU A 134 0.31 14.19 -12.52
CA GLU A 134 0.41 13.22 -13.64
C GLU A 134 1.62 12.26 -13.56
N ASP A 135 2.65 12.61 -12.79
CA ASP A 135 3.88 11.83 -12.63
C ASP A 135 3.89 10.85 -11.44
N THR A 136 2.77 10.63 -10.74
CA THR A 136 2.71 9.61 -9.68
C THR A 136 2.54 8.21 -10.29
N LEU A 137 3.59 7.73 -10.95
CA LEU A 137 3.64 6.44 -11.65
C LEU A 137 3.37 5.22 -10.75
N ASP A 138 3.56 5.35 -9.45
CA ASP A 138 3.42 4.26 -8.48
C ASP A 138 2.05 4.21 -7.78
N PHE A 139 1.13 5.14 -8.08
CA PHE A 139 -0.20 5.11 -7.49
C PHE A 139 -1.07 4.02 -8.15
N GLN A 140 -1.58 3.09 -7.32
CA GLN A 140 -2.20 1.85 -7.79
C GLN A 140 -3.72 1.96 -7.99
N PHE A 141 -4.36 3.02 -7.47
CA PHE A 141 -5.82 3.14 -7.38
C PHE A 141 -6.42 4.17 -8.34
N HIS A 142 -5.74 4.50 -9.45
CA HIS A 142 -6.27 5.42 -10.46
C HIS A 142 -7.67 5.02 -10.95
N HIS A 143 -7.88 3.72 -11.23
CA HIS A 143 -9.18 3.20 -11.67
C HIS A 143 -10.29 3.40 -10.64
N ILE A 144 -9.95 3.40 -9.35
CA ILE A 144 -10.91 3.69 -8.27
C ILE A 144 -11.28 5.17 -8.29
N ILE A 145 -10.27 6.06 -8.37
CA ILE A 145 -10.52 7.51 -8.47
C ILE A 145 -11.36 7.83 -9.70
N GLU A 146 -11.04 7.29 -10.88
CA GLU A 146 -11.81 7.48 -12.11
C GLU A 146 -13.30 7.11 -11.96
N LYS A 147 -13.60 6.09 -11.15
CA LYS A 147 -14.97 5.71 -10.84
C LYS A 147 -15.59 6.62 -9.77
N MET A 148 -14.83 7.05 -8.77
CA MET A 148 -15.29 7.97 -7.72
C MET A 148 -15.74 9.34 -8.29
N VAL A 149 -15.05 9.87 -9.30
CA VAL A 149 -15.32 11.21 -9.87
C VAL A 149 -16.39 11.23 -10.97
N LYS A 150 -17.12 10.13 -11.19
CA LYS A 150 -18.25 10.13 -12.15
C LYS A 150 -19.32 11.09 -11.65
N VAL A 151 -19.78 11.98 -12.56
CA VAL A 151 -20.80 13.00 -12.26
C VAL A 151 -22.14 12.32 -11.97
N ASP A 152 -22.49 11.29 -12.75
CA ASP A 152 -23.67 10.45 -12.54
C ASP A 152 -23.44 9.49 -11.36
N PRO A 153 -24.22 9.60 -10.26
CA PRO A 153 -24.07 8.74 -9.09
C PRO A 153 -24.31 7.26 -9.39
N HIS A 154 -25.09 6.92 -10.43
CA HIS A 154 -25.31 5.52 -10.83
C HIS A 154 -24.05 4.85 -11.43
N GLN A 155 -23.09 5.64 -11.90
CA GLN A 155 -21.81 5.15 -12.41
C GLN A 155 -20.71 5.15 -11.32
N ARG A 156 -21.03 5.63 -10.13
CA ARG A 156 -20.13 5.77 -8.99
C ARG A 156 -20.21 4.54 -8.04
N TYR A 157 -19.35 4.47 -7.06
CA TYR A 157 -19.51 3.56 -5.92
C TYR A 157 -20.75 3.95 -5.11
N VAL A 158 -21.43 2.96 -4.54
CA VAL A 158 -22.61 3.18 -3.68
C VAL A 158 -22.18 3.55 -2.26
N SER A 159 -21.03 3.01 -1.80
CA SER A 159 -20.54 3.17 -0.43
C SER A 159 -19.01 3.25 -0.39
N PHE A 160 -18.46 3.80 0.69
CA PHE A 160 -17.02 3.69 0.98
C PHE A 160 -16.59 2.25 1.26
N HIS A 161 -17.50 1.44 1.80
CA HIS A 161 -17.26 0.01 1.97
C HIS A 161 -16.99 -0.70 0.64
N ASP A 162 -17.70 -0.37 -0.44
CA ASP A 162 -17.45 -0.92 -1.77
C ASP A 162 -16.07 -0.51 -2.30
N ILE A 163 -15.62 0.70 -1.99
CA ILE A 163 -14.26 1.17 -2.35
C ILE A 163 -13.20 0.37 -1.57
N THR A 164 -13.39 0.16 -0.26
CA THR A 164 -12.48 -0.66 0.56
C THR A 164 -12.39 -2.09 0.05
N ASN A 165 -13.51 -2.68 -0.38
CA ASN A 165 -13.54 -4.00 -1.00
C ASN A 165 -12.75 -4.04 -2.31
N ASP A 166 -12.88 -3.01 -3.16
CA ASP A 166 -12.17 -2.94 -4.44
C ASP A 166 -10.66 -2.72 -4.24
N ILE A 167 -10.26 -1.87 -3.29
CA ILE A 167 -8.87 -1.73 -2.84
C ILE A 167 -8.30 -3.09 -2.39
N SER A 168 -9.05 -3.81 -1.56
CA SER A 168 -8.64 -5.12 -1.03
C SER A 168 -8.55 -6.18 -2.14
N ALA A 169 -9.49 -6.19 -3.07
CA ALA A 169 -9.47 -7.07 -4.23
C ALA A 169 -8.29 -6.76 -5.15
N GLY A 170 -7.96 -5.49 -5.37
CA GLY A 170 -6.79 -5.04 -6.10
C GLY A 170 -5.48 -5.52 -5.46
N VAL A 171 -5.33 -5.37 -4.15
CA VAL A 171 -4.18 -5.90 -3.40
C VAL A 171 -4.11 -7.42 -3.52
N MET A 172 -5.22 -8.14 -3.34
CA MET A 172 -5.26 -9.59 -3.48
C MET A 172 -4.95 -10.06 -4.90
N SER A 173 -5.33 -9.30 -5.93
CA SER A 173 -4.98 -9.62 -7.32
C SER A 173 -3.47 -9.48 -7.58
N GLN A 174 -2.80 -8.51 -6.94
CA GLN A 174 -1.36 -8.31 -7.04
C GLN A 174 -0.55 -9.45 -6.41
N ILE A 175 -1.07 -10.06 -5.32
CA ILE A 175 -0.44 -11.20 -4.66
C ILE A 175 -0.97 -12.56 -5.14
N ASN A 176 -1.93 -12.58 -6.07
CA ASN A 176 -2.50 -13.81 -6.61
C ASN A 176 -1.57 -14.44 -7.65
N PHE A 177 -0.87 -15.48 -7.23
CA PHE A 177 -0.05 -16.32 -8.09
C PHE A 177 -0.84 -17.56 -8.53
N SER A 178 -0.68 -17.97 -9.80
CA SER A 178 -1.25 -19.23 -10.29
C SER A 178 -0.61 -20.43 -9.55
N ASN A 179 -1.30 -21.58 -9.55
CA ASN A 179 -0.77 -22.78 -8.93
C ASN A 179 0.60 -23.16 -9.52
N ARG A 180 0.77 -23.05 -10.84
CA ARG A 180 2.07 -23.29 -11.50
C ARG A 180 3.16 -22.33 -11.02
N GLN A 181 2.85 -21.04 -10.86
CA GLN A 181 3.83 -20.07 -10.33
C GLN A 181 4.22 -20.40 -8.89
N LYS A 182 3.24 -20.81 -8.06
CA LYS A 182 3.49 -21.26 -6.69
C LYS A 182 4.36 -22.52 -6.63
N GLU A 183 4.14 -23.45 -7.53
CA GLU A 183 4.96 -24.69 -7.63
C GLU A 183 6.40 -24.37 -8.04
N ILE A 184 6.60 -23.59 -9.10
CA ILE A 184 7.94 -23.16 -9.54
C ILE A 184 8.66 -22.42 -8.41
N TYR A 185 7.98 -21.48 -7.74
CA TYR A 185 8.54 -20.75 -6.61
C TYR A 185 8.96 -21.69 -5.48
N ARG A 186 8.06 -22.58 -5.03
CA ARG A 186 8.33 -23.51 -3.92
C ARG A 186 9.49 -24.42 -4.23
N HIS A 187 9.48 -25.01 -5.41
CA HIS A 187 10.56 -25.90 -5.85
C HIS A 187 11.91 -25.20 -5.85
N PHE A 188 11.98 -24.01 -6.46
CA PHE A 188 13.21 -23.22 -6.49
C PHE A 188 13.66 -22.76 -5.08
N ALA A 189 12.74 -22.30 -4.26
CA ALA A 189 13.03 -21.87 -2.90
C ALA A 189 13.48 -23.03 -2.00
N ASP A 190 12.93 -24.25 -2.20
CA ASP A 190 13.39 -25.47 -1.54
C ASP A 190 14.82 -25.80 -1.94
N ILE A 191 15.12 -25.80 -3.24
CA ILE A 191 16.48 -26.02 -3.75
C ILE A 191 17.45 -25.03 -3.10
N LEU A 192 17.16 -23.72 -3.21
CA LEU A 192 18.06 -22.69 -2.71
C LEU A 192 18.32 -22.81 -1.21
N SER A 193 17.25 -22.99 -0.42
CA SER A 193 17.38 -23.08 1.05
C SER A 193 18.04 -24.38 1.52
N SER A 194 17.84 -25.52 0.84
CA SER A 194 18.45 -26.81 1.20
C SER A 194 19.94 -26.89 0.89
N HIS A 195 20.44 -26.01 0.03
CA HIS A 195 21.87 -25.95 -0.30
C HIS A 195 22.68 -25.00 0.57
N ILE A 196 22.05 -24.28 1.49
CA ILE A 196 22.71 -23.48 2.52
C ILE A 196 22.57 -24.20 3.87
N ASN A 197 23.67 -24.69 4.42
CA ASN A 197 23.65 -25.41 5.68
C ASN A 197 23.44 -24.45 6.88
N HIS A 198 24.27 -23.40 6.94
CA HIS A 198 24.21 -22.34 7.96
C HIS A 198 25.03 -21.13 7.49
N TYR A 199 24.74 -19.97 8.05
CA TYR A 199 25.55 -18.77 7.86
C TYR A 199 26.73 -18.75 8.85
N LEU A 200 27.86 -18.22 8.39
CA LEU A 200 29.09 -18.07 9.21
C LEU A 200 29.11 -16.68 9.88
N ASN A 201 28.29 -15.74 9.41
CA ASN A 201 28.12 -14.41 9.95
C ASN A 201 26.65 -13.97 9.81
N LYS A 202 26.34 -12.72 10.16
CA LYS A 202 24.98 -12.18 10.08
C LYS A 202 24.41 -12.28 8.66
N TYR A 203 23.21 -12.87 8.54
CA TYR A 203 22.46 -12.93 7.27
C TYR A 203 22.38 -11.56 6.59
N SER A 204 22.73 -11.50 5.32
CA SER A 204 22.73 -10.29 4.51
C SER A 204 22.19 -10.58 3.10
N PRO A 205 20.90 -10.31 2.84
CA PRO A 205 20.31 -10.49 1.50
C PRO A 205 20.76 -9.39 0.54
N ILE A 206 20.71 -9.69 -0.76
CA ILE A 206 20.86 -8.70 -1.82
C ILE A 206 19.48 -8.06 -2.07
N ASN A 207 19.20 -6.96 -1.36
CA ASN A 207 17.90 -6.28 -1.37
C ASN A 207 17.58 -5.53 -2.69
N ASN A 208 18.29 -5.81 -3.77
CA ASN A 208 18.07 -5.19 -5.08
C ASN A 208 17.68 -6.26 -6.11
N ILE A 209 16.39 -6.32 -6.44
CA ILE A 209 15.82 -7.30 -7.37
C ILE A 209 16.50 -7.24 -8.74
N SER A 210 16.79 -6.06 -9.27
CA SER A 210 17.43 -5.91 -10.58
C SER A 210 18.85 -6.50 -10.57
N VAL A 211 19.60 -6.34 -9.48
CA VAL A 211 20.94 -6.94 -9.32
C VAL A 211 20.83 -8.45 -9.27
N THR A 212 19.89 -9.00 -8.51
CA THR A 212 19.67 -10.44 -8.43
C THR A 212 19.28 -11.03 -9.78
N LEU A 213 18.38 -10.37 -10.51
CA LEU A 213 17.97 -10.84 -11.85
C LEU A 213 19.13 -10.79 -12.84
N SER A 214 19.95 -9.74 -12.83
CA SER A 214 21.14 -9.65 -13.68
C SER A 214 22.16 -10.78 -13.42
N ARG A 215 22.41 -11.07 -12.14
CA ARG A 215 23.30 -12.17 -11.72
C ARG A 215 22.73 -13.54 -12.11
N LEU A 216 21.43 -13.75 -11.96
CA LEU A 216 20.77 -14.99 -12.41
C LEU A 216 20.86 -15.16 -13.91
N GLU A 217 20.71 -14.10 -14.68
CA GLU A 217 20.86 -14.14 -16.15
C GLU A 217 22.27 -14.54 -16.56
N GLU A 218 23.30 -13.96 -15.95
CA GLU A 218 24.70 -14.34 -16.19
C GLU A 218 24.98 -15.79 -15.79
N PHE A 219 24.44 -16.21 -14.63
CA PHE A 219 24.53 -17.58 -14.15
C PHE A 219 23.91 -18.56 -15.17
N ILE A 220 22.69 -18.30 -15.66
CA ILE A 220 21.99 -19.13 -16.64
C ILE A 220 22.80 -19.21 -17.94
N LYS A 221 23.32 -18.08 -18.44
CA LYS A 221 24.17 -18.07 -19.65
C LYS A 221 25.38 -18.97 -19.48
N SER A 222 26.00 -18.99 -18.31
CA SER A 222 27.19 -19.82 -18.05
C SER A 222 26.88 -21.30 -17.78
N SER A 223 25.63 -21.66 -17.52
CA SER A 223 25.22 -23.01 -17.12
C SER A 223 24.28 -23.68 -18.12
N SER A 224 23.88 -22.99 -19.20
CA SER A 224 22.80 -23.40 -20.11
C SER A 224 23.03 -24.69 -20.89
N LEU A 225 24.26 -25.19 -20.94
CA LEU A 225 24.63 -26.44 -21.64
C LEU A 225 24.72 -27.63 -20.66
N GLU A 226 24.56 -27.39 -19.39
CA GLU A 226 24.67 -28.39 -18.34
C GLU A 226 23.29 -28.86 -17.85
N TYR A 227 23.20 -30.12 -17.43
CA TYR A 227 22.02 -30.64 -16.77
C TYR A 227 21.91 -30.13 -15.32
N TYR A 228 23.06 -30.09 -14.62
CA TYR A 228 23.13 -29.69 -13.22
C TYR A 228 24.08 -28.52 -13.02
N VAL A 229 23.76 -27.69 -12.02
CA VAL A 229 24.61 -26.58 -11.59
C VAL A 229 25.98 -27.11 -11.18
N GLN A 230 27.03 -26.59 -11.79
CA GLN A 230 28.41 -27.04 -11.52
C GLN A 230 29.02 -26.40 -10.27
N ASN A 231 28.54 -25.23 -9.89
CA ASN A 231 28.98 -24.50 -8.70
C ASN A 231 27.79 -23.84 -8.02
N ASN A 232 27.34 -24.42 -6.91
CA ASN A 232 26.17 -23.97 -6.15
C ASN A 232 26.38 -22.57 -5.54
N THR A 233 27.64 -22.19 -5.21
CA THR A 233 27.89 -20.85 -4.65
C THR A 233 27.51 -19.74 -5.62
N LYS A 234 27.78 -19.92 -6.92
CA LYS A 234 27.40 -18.92 -7.93
C LYS A 234 25.89 -18.66 -7.99
N LEU A 235 25.06 -19.66 -7.72
CA LEU A 235 23.62 -19.50 -7.62
C LEU A 235 23.23 -18.82 -6.30
N ILE A 236 23.79 -19.28 -5.19
CA ILE A 236 23.50 -18.75 -3.85
C ILE A 236 23.90 -17.27 -3.76
N ASP A 237 25.07 -16.89 -4.31
CA ASP A 237 25.59 -15.52 -4.35
C ASP A 237 24.76 -14.56 -5.20
N CYS A 238 23.77 -15.06 -5.95
CA CYS A 238 22.77 -14.20 -6.58
C CYS A 238 21.82 -13.60 -5.57
N PHE A 239 21.60 -14.20 -4.40
CA PHE A 239 20.60 -13.83 -3.41
C PHE A 239 21.15 -13.27 -2.11
N ILE A 240 22.35 -13.69 -1.73
CA ILE A 240 22.97 -13.29 -0.45
C ILE A 240 24.40 -12.79 -0.64
N SER A 241 24.86 -11.98 0.32
CA SER A 241 26.21 -11.40 0.31
C SER A 241 27.02 -11.72 1.58
N CYS A 242 26.48 -12.56 2.47
CA CYS A 242 27.15 -13.02 3.69
C CYS A 242 27.92 -14.33 3.44
N ASP A 243 28.83 -14.68 4.37
CA ASP A 243 29.53 -15.95 4.35
C ASP A 243 28.63 -17.08 4.85
N TYR A 244 28.76 -18.26 4.24
CA TYR A 244 27.91 -19.40 4.53
C TYR A 244 28.65 -20.74 4.29
N ASN A 245 28.21 -21.77 4.98
CA ASN A 245 28.53 -23.15 4.67
C ASN A 245 27.42 -23.72 3.77
N TYR A 246 27.79 -24.48 2.73
CA TYR A 246 26.85 -24.97 1.74
C TYR A 246 27.05 -26.45 1.42
N ASN A 247 25.97 -27.03 0.88
CA ASN A 247 26.04 -28.38 0.30
C ASN A 247 26.63 -28.31 -1.12
N ALA A 248 27.75 -29.01 -1.32
CA ALA A 248 28.47 -29.06 -2.59
C ALA A 248 27.91 -30.10 -3.58
N GLN A 249 26.85 -30.81 -3.24
CA GLN A 249 26.24 -31.83 -4.09
C GLN A 249 25.73 -31.18 -5.38
N ARG A 250 26.04 -31.78 -6.53
CA ARG A 250 25.66 -31.30 -7.85
C ARG A 250 24.34 -31.94 -8.29
N ASP A 251 23.26 -31.55 -7.66
CA ASP A 251 21.90 -32.06 -7.89
C ASP A 251 20.88 -30.95 -8.19
N ILE A 252 21.33 -29.69 -8.22
CA ILE A 252 20.47 -28.58 -8.66
C ILE A 252 20.29 -28.65 -10.18
N ASP A 253 19.07 -28.92 -10.61
CA ASP A 253 18.71 -28.93 -12.03
C ASP A 253 18.72 -27.50 -12.61
N VAL A 254 19.48 -27.29 -13.68
CA VAL A 254 19.60 -25.98 -14.37
C VAL A 254 18.25 -25.53 -14.93
N GLN A 255 17.41 -26.48 -15.39
CA GLN A 255 16.08 -26.13 -15.91
C GLN A 255 15.18 -25.51 -14.83
N SER A 256 15.29 -25.94 -13.58
CA SER A 256 14.56 -25.36 -12.46
C SER A 256 14.93 -23.89 -12.22
N VAL A 257 16.21 -23.54 -12.39
CA VAL A 257 16.66 -22.14 -12.30
C VAL A 257 16.15 -21.30 -13.49
N ILE A 258 16.16 -21.89 -14.69
CA ILE A 258 15.64 -21.24 -15.90
C ILE A 258 14.14 -20.98 -15.79
N ASP A 259 13.38 -21.97 -15.30
CA ASP A 259 11.93 -21.84 -15.14
C ASP A 259 11.58 -20.77 -14.10
N PHE A 260 12.32 -20.73 -13.00
CA PHE A 260 12.19 -19.66 -12.01
C PHE A 260 12.47 -18.28 -12.61
N TYR A 261 13.59 -18.11 -13.31
CA TYR A 261 13.97 -16.84 -13.94
C TYR A 261 12.91 -16.38 -14.95
N LYS A 262 12.46 -17.27 -15.85
CA LYS A 262 11.41 -16.97 -16.82
C LYS A 262 10.11 -16.56 -16.15
N MET A 263 9.73 -17.27 -15.08
CA MET A 263 8.54 -16.91 -14.32
C MET A 263 8.69 -15.52 -13.72
N VAL A 264 9.77 -15.24 -13.00
CA VAL A 264 9.98 -13.95 -12.32
C VAL A 264 9.98 -12.78 -13.31
N THR A 265 10.69 -12.92 -14.43
CA THR A 265 10.75 -11.86 -15.45
C THR A 265 9.41 -11.60 -16.16
N SER A 266 8.47 -12.55 -16.10
CA SER A 266 7.10 -12.37 -16.63
C SER A 266 6.14 -11.70 -15.64
N LEU A 267 6.55 -11.50 -14.36
CA LEU A 267 5.72 -10.92 -13.34
C LEU A 267 5.79 -9.38 -13.33
N SER A 268 4.71 -8.74 -12.87
CA SER A 268 4.73 -7.31 -12.58
C SER A 268 5.73 -6.99 -11.46
N PRO A 269 6.25 -5.76 -11.37
CA PRO A 269 7.17 -5.35 -10.30
C PRO A 269 6.65 -5.64 -8.89
N SER A 270 5.36 -5.42 -8.63
CA SER A 270 4.71 -5.72 -7.35
C SER A 270 4.75 -7.22 -7.02
N LYS A 271 4.47 -8.10 -8.00
CA LYS A 271 4.57 -9.55 -7.83
C LYS A 271 6.01 -10.02 -7.64
N GLN A 272 6.96 -9.43 -8.37
CA GLN A 272 8.39 -9.69 -8.18
C GLN A 272 8.79 -9.38 -6.74
N LYS A 273 8.41 -8.20 -6.23
CA LYS A 273 8.70 -7.81 -4.85
C LYS A 273 8.17 -8.84 -3.84
N VAL A 274 6.89 -9.20 -3.92
CA VAL A 274 6.29 -10.22 -3.04
C VAL A 274 7.05 -11.54 -3.10
N LEU A 275 7.44 -11.98 -4.30
CA LEU A 275 8.17 -13.23 -4.49
C LEU A 275 9.56 -13.18 -3.84
N PHE A 276 10.33 -12.09 -4.05
CA PHE A 276 11.65 -11.93 -3.45
C PHE A 276 11.59 -11.77 -1.92
N ASP A 277 10.61 -11.01 -1.39
CA ASP A 277 10.39 -10.89 0.05
C ASP A 277 10.16 -12.26 0.70
N ASN A 278 9.40 -13.15 0.04
CA ASN A 278 9.20 -14.52 0.50
C ASN A 278 10.48 -15.36 0.44
N ILE A 279 11.30 -15.25 -0.62
CA ILE A 279 12.62 -15.92 -0.68
C ILE A 279 13.51 -15.43 0.45
N TYR A 280 13.66 -14.13 0.61
CA TYR A 280 14.52 -13.57 1.67
C TYR A 280 14.02 -13.92 3.06
N GLY A 281 12.69 -13.89 3.29
CA GLY A 281 12.09 -14.37 4.52
C GLY A 281 12.44 -15.82 4.81
N ARG A 282 12.38 -16.70 3.80
CA ARG A 282 12.76 -18.10 3.95
C ARG A 282 14.25 -18.27 4.22
N LEU A 283 15.12 -17.59 3.50
CA LEU A 283 16.57 -17.65 3.72
C LEU A 283 16.97 -17.12 5.09
N SER A 284 16.26 -16.13 5.63
CA SER A 284 16.52 -15.57 6.96
C SER A 284 16.25 -16.55 8.11
N THR A 285 15.53 -17.65 7.87
CA THR A 285 15.28 -18.69 8.89
C THR A 285 16.43 -19.69 9.05
N ILE A 286 17.41 -19.67 8.14
CA ILE A 286 18.58 -20.55 8.22
C ILE A 286 19.45 -20.08 9.38
N SER A 287 19.94 -21.06 10.19
CA SER A 287 20.72 -20.78 11.40
C SER A 287 22.05 -20.06 11.10
N VAL A 288 22.48 -19.24 12.04
CA VAL A 288 23.82 -18.64 12.04
C VAL A 288 24.68 -19.44 13.02
N GLN A 289 25.81 -19.95 12.56
CA GLN A 289 26.78 -20.60 13.44
C GLN A 289 27.74 -19.51 13.95
N ILE A 290 27.56 -19.09 15.21
CA ILE A 290 28.52 -18.20 15.88
C ILE A 290 29.70 -19.06 16.33
N ASN A 291 30.93 -18.74 15.89
CA ASN A 291 32.11 -19.35 16.46
C ASN A 291 32.25 -18.86 17.91
N ASP A 292 32.25 -19.76 18.87
CA ASP A 292 32.41 -19.46 20.30
C ASP A 292 33.78 -18.83 20.67
N ASP A 293 34.71 -18.72 19.71
CA ASP A 293 36.03 -18.12 19.90
C ASP A 293 36.04 -16.58 19.92
N GLU A 294 34.91 -15.90 19.69
CA GLU A 294 34.79 -14.44 19.72
C GLU A 294 33.95 -13.89 20.88
N LEU A 295 33.70 -14.67 21.92
CA LEU A 295 33.14 -14.13 23.15
C LEU A 295 34.23 -13.39 23.92
N PRO A 296 34.12 -12.03 24.05
CA PRO A 296 35.01 -11.33 24.95
C PRO A 296 34.68 -11.74 26.38
N PHE A 297 35.68 -12.32 27.07
CA PHE A 297 35.64 -12.60 28.50
C PHE A 297 35.45 -11.32 29.31
#